data_1aabe3ecaf07960885c994802aab66ad
#
_entry.id   1aabe3ecaf07960885c994802aab66ad
#
_cell.length_a   1.000
_cell.length_b   1.000
_cell.length_c   1.000
_cell.angle_alpha   90.00
_cell.angle_beta   90.00
_cell.angle_gamma   90.00
#
_symmetry.space_group_name_H-M   'P 1'
#
loop_
_entity.id
_entity.type
_entity.pdbx_description
1 polymer ?
#
loop_
_entity_poly.entity_id
_entity_poly.type
_entity_poly.pdbx_seq_one_letter_code
_entity_poly.pdbx_strand_id
1 'polypeptide(L)'
;MYSTGIDLGGSWTKLGLVSVAGSMLAEDRQPAIPGEPLPRVFRRLRRDLERMAGAQHLPYPPPGGVGVGAAAIVDHRTGWLKLAGTLHLENCDLRGAAEAALESTAVVDCDSNAGALADLYWGQACHATNLLYITWGTGIGAGLAVNRRLYHSVGGSMGEFGHTPVEWDHPRLCYCGCRGCLEAEATGRAMEQQMSERLGRPITVREMARQAAAGDTACRKLLERSARLMARALAGALALLNPDCVVLGGGVSHCLPLVRAAFDEELEMHTPLFARQGLTVALSDFPDSAGVLGAAMLPRHQRDEESEHAAMPTDSRQS
;
A
#
# COMPACT_ATOMS: atom_id res chain seq x y z
N MET A 1 17.78 17.10 -7.83
CA MET A 1 16.33 17.30 -7.58
C MET A 1 15.84 16.19 -6.67
N TYR A 2 14.95 16.46 -5.73
CA TYR A 2 14.34 15.49 -4.82
C TYR A 2 12.85 15.83 -4.60
N SER A 3 12.09 14.83 -4.19
CA SER A 3 10.70 14.96 -3.75
C SER A 3 10.57 14.49 -2.30
N THR A 4 9.49 14.89 -1.63
CA THR A 4 9.15 14.37 -0.32
C THR A 4 8.03 13.35 -0.43
N GLY A 5 8.20 12.19 0.20
CA GLY A 5 7.16 11.19 0.39
C GLY A 5 6.68 11.16 1.82
N ILE A 6 5.36 11.13 2.00
CA ILE A 6 4.70 10.97 3.29
C ILE A 6 3.76 9.77 3.19
N ASP A 7 3.90 8.81 4.09
CA ASP A 7 3.03 7.65 4.25
C ASP A 7 2.24 7.79 5.55
N LEU A 8 0.96 8.16 5.45
CA LEU A 8 0.02 8.29 6.56
C LEU A 8 -0.59 6.93 6.89
N GLY A 9 0.18 6.05 7.50
CA GLY A 9 -0.29 4.74 7.93
C GLY A 9 -1.06 4.77 9.26
N GLY A 10 -1.80 3.70 9.53
CA GLY A 10 -2.66 3.62 10.72
C GLY A 10 -1.91 3.55 12.06
N SER A 11 -0.67 3.07 12.10
CA SER A 11 0.16 2.97 13.31
C SER A 11 1.32 3.98 13.31
N TRP A 12 1.88 4.24 12.15
CA TRP A 12 3.02 5.12 11.96
C TRP A 12 2.78 6.03 10.77
N THR A 13 3.15 7.29 10.91
CA THR A 13 3.38 8.20 9.80
C THR A 13 4.87 8.17 9.48
N LYS A 14 5.22 7.79 8.26
CA LYS A 14 6.59 7.77 7.76
C LYS A 14 6.80 8.92 6.77
N LEU A 15 8.00 9.46 6.73
CA LEU A 15 8.36 10.56 5.83
C LEU A 15 9.78 10.35 5.32
N GLY A 16 10.03 10.78 4.08
CA GLY A 16 11.34 10.65 3.47
C GLY A 16 11.62 11.70 2.41
N LEU A 17 12.88 12.05 2.28
CA LEU A 17 13.42 12.82 1.17
C LEU A 17 13.97 11.83 0.14
N VAL A 18 13.43 11.84 -1.07
CA VAL A 18 13.74 10.83 -2.10
C VAL A 18 14.30 11.50 -3.33
N SER A 19 15.46 11.03 -3.81
CA SER A 19 16.06 11.51 -5.05
C SER A 19 15.24 11.07 -6.26
N VAL A 20 15.43 11.71 -7.41
CA VAL A 20 14.79 11.29 -8.68
C VAL A 20 15.15 9.87 -9.12
N ALA A 21 16.25 9.33 -8.60
CA ALA A 21 16.69 7.96 -8.85
C ALA A 21 16.09 6.92 -7.88
N GLY A 22 15.20 7.34 -6.96
CA GLY A 22 14.60 6.45 -5.97
C GLY A 22 15.44 6.20 -4.73
N SER A 23 16.54 6.91 -4.55
CA SER A 23 17.37 6.76 -3.34
C SER A 23 16.78 7.53 -2.18
N MET A 24 16.62 6.87 -1.03
CA MET A 24 16.23 7.51 0.22
C MET A 24 17.40 8.35 0.74
N LEU A 25 17.26 9.69 0.72
CA LEU A 25 18.29 10.63 1.17
C LEU A 25 18.24 10.85 2.69
N ALA A 26 17.04 10.86 3.24
CA ALA A 26 16.76 10.90 4.68
C ALA A 26 15.35 10.35 4.92
N GLU A 27 15.17 9.72 6.07
CA GLU A 27 13.87 9.21 6.52
C GLU A 27 13.64 9.46 8.00
N ASP A 28 12.36 9.54 8.37
CA ASP A 28 11.93 9.62 9.77
C ASP A 28 10.53 8.99 9.91
N ARG A 29 10.13 8.69 11.12
CA ARG A 29 8.80 8.17 11.42
C ARG A 29 8.29 8.66 12.75
N GLN A 30 6.99 8.85 12.82
CA GLN A 30 6.29 9.25 14.04
C GLN A 30 5.09 8.34 14.28
N PRO A 31 4.69 8.09 15.54
CA PRO A 31 3.43 7.41 15.82
C PRO A 31 2.27 8.16 15.18
N ALA A 32 1.36 7.44 14.54
CA ALA A 32 0.08 8.00 14.11
C ALA A 32 -0.78 8.30 15.34
N ILE A 33 -1.48 9.43 15.33
CA ILE A 33 -2.39 9.83 16.41
C ILE A 33 -3.81 9.83 15.83
N PRO A 34 -4.61 8.79 16.10
CA PRO A 34 -5.97 8.73 15.58
C PRO A 34 -6.79 9.95 15.99
N GLY A 35 -7.53 10.53 15.02
CA GLY A 35 -8.34 11.73 15.24
C GLY A 35 -7.54 13.05 15.30
N GLU A 36 -6.20 13.03 15.13
CA GLU A 36 -5.44 14.28 15.05
C GLU A 36 -5.84 15.05 13.77
N PRO A 37 -6.25 16.35 13.87
CA PRO A 37 -6.62 17.15 12.70
C PRO A 37 -5.45 17.27 11.71
N LEU A 38 -5.71 17.08 10.41
CA LEU A 38 -4.70 17.12 9.35
C LEU A 38 -3.79 18.37 9.38
N PRO A 39 -4.28 19.60 9.61
CA PRO A 39 -3.40 20.76 9.71
C PRO A 39 -2.39 20.67 10.85
N ARG A 40 -2.71 19.95 11.94
CA ARG A 40 -1.78 19.73 13.05
C ARG A 40 -0.76 18.65 12.69
N VAL A 41 -1.21 17.57 12.07
CA VAL A 41 -0.32 16.51 11.54
C VAL A 41 0.73 17.12 10.62
N PHE A 42 0.31 17.84 9.57
CA PHE A 42 1.24 18.37 8.58
C PHE A 42 2.16 19.48 9.13
N ARG A 43 1.72 20.32 10.06
CA ARG A 43 2.61 21.27 10.74
C ARG A 43 3.70 20.58 11.55
N ARG A 44 3.40 19.44 12.15
CA ARG A 44 4.39 18.60 12.86
C ARG A 44 5.37 17.98 11.89
N LEU A 45 4.89 17.37 10.80
CA LEU A 45 5.72 16.78 9.76
C LEU A 45 6.62 17.81 9.06
N ARG A 46 6.14 19.02 8.82
CA ARG A 46 6.94 20.10 8.24
C ARG A 46 8.24 20.34 9.01
N ARG A 47 8.18 20.43 10.34
CA ARG A 47 9.37 20.67 11.17
C ARG A 47 10.41 19.58 10.98
N ASP A 48 9.99 18.33 10.86
CA ASP A 48 10.92 17.23 10.62
C ASP A 48 11.47 17.26 9.20
N LEU A 49 10.64 17.57 8.20
CA LEU A 49 11.09 17.73 6.82
C LEU A 49 12.10 18.86 6.65
N GLU A 50 11.86 20.02 7.27
CA GLU A 50 12.80 21.14 7.28
C GLU A 50 14.14 20.76 7.96
N ARG A 51 14.07 20.07 9.09
CA ARG A 51 15.26 19.54 9.79
C ARG A 51 16.02 18.54 8.93
N MET A 52 15.32 17.60 8.29
CA MET A 52 15.91 16.59 7.41
C MET A 52 16.56 17.22 6.19
N ALA A 53 15.87 18.16 5.52
CA ALA A 53 16.40 18.88 4.36
C ALA A 53 17.65 19.70 4.75
N GLY A 54 17.62 20.42 5.88
CA GLY A 54 18.75 21.17 6.38
C GLY A 54 19.97 20.29 6.68
N ALA A 55 19.77 19.11 7.29
CA ALA A 55 20.84 18.15 7.56
C ALA A 55 21.49 17.58 6.29
N GLN A 56 20.75 17.54 5.19
CA GLN A 56 21.22 17.09 3.87
C GLN A 56 21.66 18.26 2.97
N HIS A 57 21.67 19.48 3.46
CA HIS A 57 21.95 20.71 2.69
C HIS A 57 21.04 20.85 1.45
N LEU A 58 19.78 20.43 1.56
CA LEU A 58 18.78 20.50 0.51
C LEU A 58 17.83 21.69 0.73
N PRO A 59 17.34 22.33 -0.35
CA PRO A 59 16.35 23.41 -0.23
C PRO A 59 15.01 22.88 0.29
N TYR A 60 14.30 23.70 1.07
CA TYR A 60 12.90 23.46 1.42
C TYR A 60 12.07 24.68 0.99
N PRO A 61 10.88 24.52 0.40
CA PRO A 61 10.19 23.27 0.09
C PRO A 61 10.86 22.43 -1.01
N PRO A 62 10.52 21.11 -1.12
CA PRO A 62 11.15 20.22 -2.08
C PRO A 62 10.84 20.60 -3.53
N PRO A 63 11.86 20.76 -4.40
CA PRO A 63 11.64 21.18 -5.78
C PRO A 63 10.88 20.16 -6.65
N GLY A 64 10.82 18.92 -6.23
CA GLY A 64 10.04 17.85 -6.88
C GLY A 64 8.58 17.78 -6.41
N GLY A 65 8.20 18.55 -5.40
CA GLY A 65 6.87 18.50 -4.78
C GLY A 65 6.76 17.47 -3.64
N VAL A 66 5.58 17.40 -3.05
CA VAL A 66 5.24 16.48 -1.96
C VAL A 66 4.20 15.48 -2.45
N GLY A 67 4.44 14.19 -2.21
CA GLY A 67 3.43 13.16 -2.36
C GLY A 67 2.99 12.62 -1.01
N VAL A 68 1.71 12.32 -0.86
CA VAL A 68 1.11 11.76 0.35
C VAL A 68 0.35 10.50 -0.01
N GLY A 69 0.82 9.34 0.47
CA GLY A 69 0.07 8.10 0.51
C GLY A 69 -0.67 8.00 1.83
N ALA A 70 -1.93 7.63 1.82
CA ALA A 70 -2.72 7.50 3.04
C ALA A 70 -3.43 6.15 3.10
N ALA A 71 -3.45 5.52 4.29
CA ALA A 71 -4.27 4.34 4.57
C ALA A 71 -5.76 4.75 4.65
N ALA A 72 -6.32 5.15 3.52
CA ALA A 72 -7.62 5.80 3.39
C ALA A 72 -8.22 5.64 2.00
N ILE A 73 -9.54 5.81 1.90
CA ILE A 73 -10.21 6.06 0.63
C ILE A 73 -10.00 7.52 0.26
N VAL A 74 -9.23 7.77 -0.80
CA VAL A 74 -8.87 9.12 -1.27
C VAL A 74 -9.39 9.32 -2.70
N ASP A 75 -10.09 10.43 -2.92
CA ASP A 75 -10.34 10.90 -4.28
C ASP A 75 -9.08 11.64 -4.77
N HIS A 76 -8.29 10.97 -5.58
CA HIS A 76 -6.99 11.46 -6.08
C HIS A 76 -7.12 12.76 -6.89
N ARG A 77 -8.25 12.99 -7.58
CA ARG A 77 -8.46 14.20 -8.39
C ARG A 77 -8.71 15.43 -7.54
N THR A 78 -9.55 15.30 -6.53
CA THR A 78 -9.89 16.42 -5.63
C THR A 78 -8.94 16.53 -4.45
N GLY A 79 -8.26 15.43 -4.10
CA GLY A 79 -7.44 15.34 -2.89
C GLY A 79 -8.24 15.15 -1.60
N TRP A 80 -9.54 14.78 -1.75
CA TRP A 80 -10.44 14.61 -0.62
C TRP A 80 -10.29 13.23 0.01
N LEU A 81 -10.02 13.18 1.31
CA LEU A 81 -10.07 11.96 2.09
C LEU A 81 -11.52 11.70 2.50
N LYS A 82 -12.06 10.56 2.06
CA LYS A 82 -13.43 10.15 2.37
C LYS A 82 -13.51 9.42 3.70
N LEU A 83 -12.65 8.42 3.88
CA LEU A 83 -12.62 7.57 5.07
C LEU A 83 -11.22 7.01 5.32
N ALA A 84 -10.72 7.18 6.53
CA ALA A 84 -9.52 6.54 7.05
C ALA A 84 -9.83 5.91 8.41
N GLY A 85 -10.29 4.66 8.40
CA GLY A 85 -10.78 3.98 9.60
C GLY A 85 -9.74 3.90 10.71
N THR A 86 -8.49 3.60 10.38
CA THR A 86 -7.40 3.49 11.36
C THR A 86 -6.92 4.84 11.91
N LEU A 87 -7.08 5.91 11.13
CA LEU A 87 -6.72 7.27 11.52
C LEU A 87 -7.89 8.03 12.17
N HIS A 88 -9.10 7.45 12.19
CA HIS A 88 -10.33 8.09 12.65
C HIS A 88 -10.56 9.45 11.98
N LEU A 89 -10.34 9.52 10.68
CA LEU A 89 -10.57 10.70 9.84
C LEU A 89 -11.61 10.37 8.78
N GLU A 90 -12.49 11.32 8.52
CA GLU A 90 -13.50 11.22 7.47
C GLU A 90 -13.83 12.60 6.90
N ASN A 91 -14.21 12.61 5.63
CA ASN A 91 -14.71 13.78 4.92
C ASN A 91 -13.86 15.05 5.11
N CYS A 92 -12.55 14.96 4.82
CA CYS A 92 -11.65 16.10 4.99
C CYS A 92 -10.73 16.32 3.77
N ASP A 93 -10.30 17.57 3.61
CA ASP A 93 -9.40 18.00 2.55
C ASP A 93 -7.94 17.63 2.90
N LEU A 94 -7.49 16.47 2.41
CA LEU A 94 -6.13 15.99 2.64
C LEU A 94 -5.09 16.82 1.87
N ARG A 95 -5.37 17.11 0.57
CA ARG A 95 -4.45 17.88 -0.28
C ARG A 95 -4.29 19.31 0.23
N GLY A 96 -5.39 20.02 0.41
CA GLY A 96 -5.33 21.41 0.87
C GLY A 96 -4.67 21.57 2.24
N ALA A 97 -4.91 20.62 3.17
CA ALA A 97 -4.23 20.61 4.46
C ALA A 97 -2.71 20.39 4.33
N ALA A 98 -2.29 19.50 3.41
CA ALA A 98 -0.88 19.27 3.14
C ALA A 98 -0.22 20.50 2.50
N GLU A 99 -0.81 21.05 1.44
CA GLU A 99 -0.28 22.21 0.71
C GLU A 99 -0.14 23.44 1.60
N ALA A 100 -1.20 23.75 2.38
CA ALA A 100 -1.19 24.90 3.30
C ALA A 100 -0.13 24.78 4.40
N ALA A 101 0.07 23.56 4.94
CA ALA A 101 1.03 23.39 6.03
C ALA A 101 2.47 23.21 5.56
N LEU A 102 2.69 22.57 4.40
CA LEU A 102 4.03 22.24 3.88
C LEU A 102 4.56 23.31 2.92
N GLU A 103 3.75 24.31 2.55
CA GLU A 103 4.09 25.39 1.59
C GLU A 103 4.63 24.85 0.27
N SER A 104 4.05 23.75 -0.21
CA SER A 104 4.44 23.04 -1.44
C SER A 104 3.22 22.45 -2.11
N THR A 105 3.28 22.28 -3.43
CA THR A 105 2.27 21.48 -4.14
C THR A 105 2.26 20.06 -3.62
N ALA A 106 1.07 19.48 -3.45
CA ALA A 106 0.91 18.12 -2.97
C ALA A 106 0.05 17.26 -3.91
N VAL A 107 0.50 16.03 -4.16
CA VAL A 107 -0.28 14.98 -4.81
C VAL A 107 -0.59 13.92 -3.79
N VAL A 108 -1.86 13.54 -3.69
CA VAL A 108 -2.33 12.60 -2.65
C VAL A 108 -3.01 11.40 -3.28
N ASP A 109 -2.78 10.22 -2.70
CA ASP A 109 -3.40 8.96 -3.13
C ASP A 109 -3.50 7.98 -1.94
N CYS A 110 -4.08 6.80 -2.15
CA CYS A 110 -4.01 5.73 -1.16
C CYS A 110 -2.59 5.16 -1.03
N ASP A 111 -2.28 4.58 0.13
CA ASP A 111 -0.97 3.99 0.45
C ASP A 111 -0.59 2.84 -0.47
N SER A 112 -1.57 2.05 -0.93
CA SER A 112 -1.35 0.91 -1.82
C SER A 112 -0.97 1.36 -3.23
N ASN A 113 -1.57 2.44 -3.75
CA ASN A 113 -1.17 3.05 -5.01
C ASN A 113 0.24 3.65 -4.91
N ALA A 114 0.55 4.31 -3.79
CA ALA A 114 1.91 4.76 -3.54
C ALA A 114 2.90 3.58 -3.53
N GLY A 115 2.60 2.49 -2.81
CA GLY A 115 3.42 1.29 -2.81
C GLY A 115 3.63 0.69 -4.21
N ALA A 116 2.57 0.66 -5.02
CA ALA A 116 2.65 0.20 -6.41
C ALA A 116 3.65 1.02 -7.24
N LEU A 117 3.67 2.34 -7.08
CA LEU A 117 4.63 3.20 -7.80
C LEU A 117 6.08 2.92 -7.42
N ALA A 118 6.38 2.62 -6.14
CA ALA A 118 7.73 2.30 -5.74
C ALA A 118 8.28 1.09 -6.50
N ASP A 119 7.52 0.00 -6.54
CA ASP A 119 7.93 -1.20 -7.25
C ASP A 119 7.86 -1.07 -8.77
N LEU A 120 6.93 -0.26 -9.30
CA LEU A 120 6.80 -0.01 -10.74
C LEU A 120 7.98 0.80 -11.30
N TYR A 121 8.56 1.71 -10.51
CA TYR A 121 9.65 2.56 -10.97
C TYR A 121 11.03 2.04 -10.57
N TRP A 122 11.16 1.41 -9.40
CA TRP A 122 12.48 1.08 -8.85
C TRP A 122 12.62 -0.35 -8.30
N GLY A 123 11.53 -1.14 -8.27
CA GLY A 123 11.53 -2.49 -7.67
C GLY A 123 11.17 -3.61 -8.65
N GLN A 124 10.57 -4.65 -8.12
CA GLN A 124 10.28 -5.92 -8.82
C GLN A 124 9.40 -5.77 -10.05
N ALA A 125 8.61 -4.71 -10.14
CA ALA A 125 7.71 -4.46 -11.27
C ALA A 125 8.26 -3.45 -12.30
N CYS A 126 9.56 -3.12 -12.27
CA CYS A 126 10.13 -2.10 -13.16
C CYS A 126 9.97 -2.44 -14.67
N HIS A 127 9.84 -3.71 -15.02
CA HIS A 127 9.61 -4.20 -16.39
C HIS A 127 8.13 -4.56 -16.66
N ALA A 128 7.26 -4.47 -15.67
CA ALA A 128 5.86 -4.81 -15.80
C ALA A 128 5.09 -3.73 -16.60
N THR A 129 4.15 -4.18 -17.42
CA THR A 129 3.16 -3.33 -18.08
C THR A 129 1.94 -3.17 -17.19
N ASN A 130 1.46 -4.28 -16.60
CA ASN A 130 0.31 -4.31 -15.73
C ASN A 130 0.72 -4.91 -14.38
N LEU A 131 0.64 -4.12 -13.33
CA LEU A 131 1.02 -4.48 -11.97
C LEU A 131 -0.21 -4.55 -11.07
N LEU A 132 -0.34 -5.65 -10.33
CA LEU A 132 -1.17 -5.70 -9.13
C LEU A 132 -0.25 -5.69 -7.91
N TYR A 133 -0.21 -4.58 -7.19
CA TYR A 133 0.50 -4.47 -5.92
C TYR A 133 -0.46 -4.73 -4.76
N ILE A 134 -0.05 -5.54 -3.80
CA ILE A 134 -0.85 -5.84 -2.60
C ILE A 134 -0.05 -5.47 -1.36
N THR A 135 -0.57 -4.54 -0.58
CA THR A 135 -0.08 -4.28 0.78
C THR A 135 -0.63 -5.36 1.71
N TRP A 136 0.25 -6.18 2.28
CA TRP A 136 -0.11 -7.19 3.27
C TRP A 136 0.59 -6.89 4.59
N GLY A 137 -0.11 -6.20 5.48
CA GLY A 137 0.42 -5.68 6.73
C GLY A 137 -0.61 -5.69 7.87
N THR A 138 -0.73 -4.58 8.58
CA THR A 138 -1.79 -4.35 9.58
C THR A 138 -3.17 -4.42 8.94
N GLY A 139 -3.30 -3.91 7.72
CA GLY A 139 -4.42 -4.07 6.80
C GLY A 139 -3.98 -4.70 5.49
N ILE A 140 -4.93 -4.91 4.57
CA ILE A 140 -4.71 -5.41 3.21
C ILE A 140 -5.37 -4.46 2.23
N GLY A 141 -4.57 -3.84 1.37
CA GLY A 141 -5.02 -3.02 0.25
C GLY A 141 -4.38 -3.46 -1.05
N ALA A 142 -4.86 -2.93 -2.18
CA ALA A 142 -4.22 -3.15 -3.47
C ALA A 142 -4.07 -1.85 -4.26
N GLY A 143 -2.97 -1.75 -5.03
CA GLY A 143 -2.76 -0.77 -6.08
C GLY A 143 -2.70 -1.48 -7.42
N LEU A 144 -3.39 -0.95 -8.41
CA LEU A 144 -3.39 -1.49 -9.77
C LEU A 144 -2.77 -0.47 -10.73
N ALA A 145 -1.79 -0.91 -11.50
CA ALA A 145 -1.31 -0.16 -12.65
C ALA A 145 -1.63 -0.92 -13.94
N VAL A 146 -2.21 -0.24 -14.91
CA VAL A 146 -2.52 -0.76 -16.25
C VAL A 146 -1.77 0.09 -17.27
N ASN A 147 -0.99 -0.53 -18.13
CA ASN A 147 -0.08 0.17 -19.04
C ASN A 147 0.84 1.17 -18.30
N ARG A 148 1.33 0.75 -17.13
CA ARG A 148 2.20 1.53 -16.22
C ARG A 148 1.56 2.79 -15.62
N ARG A 149 0.23 2.95 -15.72
CA ARG A 149 -0.54 4.05 -15.13
C ARG A 149 -1.39 3.52 -13.99
N LEU A 150 -1.46 4.26 -12.90
CA LEU A 150 -2.33 3.90 -11.78
C LEU A 150 -3.79 3.89 -12.25
N TYR A 151 -4.49 2.82 -11.92
CA TYR A 151 -5.91 2.73 -12.17
C TYR A 151 -6.70 3.26 -10.98
N HIS A 152 -7.50 4.29 -11.22
CA HIS A 152 -8.37 4.88 -10.23
C HIS A 152 -9.83 4.65 -10.58
N SER A 153 -10.64 4.24 -9.60
CA SER A 153 -12.09 4.20 -9.76
C SER A 153 -12.72 5.57 -9.56
N VAL A 154 -13.90 5.75 -10.12
CA VAL A 154 -14.73 6.91 -9.79
C VAL A 154 -15.07 6.86 -8.30
N GLY A 155 -14.57 7.84 -7.55
CA GLY A 155 -14.82 7.92 -6.13
C GLY A 155 -13.72 7.38 -5.21
N GLY A 156 -12.60 6.85 -5.76
CA GLY A 156 -11.38 6.54 -5.00
C GLY A 156 -11.40 5.26 -4.16
N SER A 157 -12.43 4.40 -4.32
CA SER A 157 -12.55 3.14 -3.57
C SER A 157 -11.96 1.92 -4.29
N MET A 158 -11.08 2.15 -5.28
CA MET A 158 -10.33 1.06 -5.90
C MET A 158 -9.28 0.53 -4.93
N GLY A 159 -9.05 -0.80 -4.95
CA GLY A 159 -7.99 -1.41 -4.14
C GLY A 159 -8.43 -1.95 -2.79
N GLU A 160 -9.72 -1.97 -2.49
CA GLU A 160 -10.30 -2.55 -1.26
C GLU A 160 -10.21 -4.10 -1.27
N PHE A 161 -9.06 -4.63 -1.69
CA PHE A 161 -8.80 -6.06 -1.88
C PHE A 161 -8.96 -6.87 -0.58
N GLY A 162 -8.65 -6.27 0.56
CA GLY A 162 -8.85 -6.87 1.88
C GLY A 162 -10.30 -7.24 2.17
N HIS A 163 -11.26 -6.64 1.47
CA HIS A 163 -12.69 -6.95 1.64
C HIS A 163 -13.21 -8.06 0.72
N THR A 164 -12.33 -8.73 -0.03
CA THR A 164 -12.67 -9.96 -0.76
C THR A 164 -13.09 -11.05 0.23
N PRO A 165 -14.29 -11.67 0.06
CA PRO A 165 -14.71 -12.78 0.92
C PRO A 165 -13.90 -14.04 0.60
N VAL A 166 -13.30 -14.65 1.63
CA VAL A 166 -12.41 -15.83 1.51
C VAL A 166 -12.75 -16.96 2.48
N GLU A 167 -13.65 -16.70 3.45
CA GLU A 167 -14.03 -17.65 4.47
C GLU A 167 -15.56 -17.67 4.65
N TRP A 168 -16.18 -18.86 4.52
CA TRP A 168 -17.64 -19.05 4.57
C TRP A 168 -18.11 -19.93 5.72
N ASP A 169 -17.27 -20.86 6.20
CA ASP A 169 -17.69 -21.82 7.23
C ASP A 169 -17.73 -21.17 8.61
N HIS A 170 -16.69 -20.42 8.97
CA HIS A 170 -16.57 -19.74 10.25
C HIS A 170 -16.12 -18.28 10.07
N PRO A 171 -16.91 -17.47 9.32
CA PRO A 171 -16.49 -16.15 8.90
C PRO A 171 -16.46 -15.15 10.06
N ARG A 172 -15.32 -14.49 10.27
CA ARG A 172 -15.17 -13.39 11.23
C ARG A 172 -15.87 -12.14 10.72
N LEU A 173 -16.39 -11.34 11.64
CA LEU A 173 -16.96 -10.04 11.32
C LEU A 173 -15.83 -9.07 10.96
N CYS A 174 -15.93 -8.44 9.80
CA CYS A 174 -15.05 -7.38 9.36
C CYS A 174 -15.58 -6.01 9.79
N TYR A 175 -14.71 -5.04 9.98
CA TYR A 175 -15.13 -3.66 10.32
C TYR A 175 -15.97 -3.00 9.21
N CYS A 176 -15.90 -3.47 7.97
CA CYS A 176 -16.77 -3.02 6.87
C CYS A 176 -18.24 -3.49 7.00
N GLY A 177 -18.56 -4.31 8.02
CA GLY A 177 -19.88 -4.88 8.24
C GLY A 177 -20.11 -6.25 7.58
N CYS A 178 -19.24 -6.68 6.66
CA CYS A 178 -19.29 -8.00 6.03
C CYS A 178 -18.61 -9.06 6.91
N ARG A 179 -18.80 -10.34 6.55
CA ARG A 179 -18.15 -11.47 7.21
C ARG A 179 -17.25 -12.22 6.25
N GLY A 180 -16.15 -12.78 6.76
CA GLY A 180 -15.23 -13.62 6.00
C GLY A 180 -14.33 -12.86 5.03
N CYS A 181 -14.20 -11.54 5.20
CA CYS A 181 -13.26 -10.73 4.43
C CYS A 181 -11.82 -11.16 4.70
N LEU A 182 -10.97 -11.14 3.68
CA LEU A 182 -9.52 -11.39 3.81
C LEU A 182 -8.89 -10.51 4.92
N GLU A 183 -9.32 -9.26 5.04
CA GLU A 183 -8.92 -8.31 6.08
C GLU A 183 -9.13 -8.85 7.50
N ALA A 184 -10.29 -9.44 7.76
CA ALA A 184 -10.63 -9.97 9.08
C ALA A 184 -9.98 -11.32 9.38
N GLU A 185 -9.49 -12.02 8.36
CA GLU A 185 -8.98 -13.39 8.46
C GLU A 185 -7.46 -13.48 8.39
N ALA A 186 -6.79 -12.64 7.58
CA ALA A 186 -5.42 -12.86 7.14
C ALA A 186 -4.47 -11.67 7.33
N THR A 187 -4.93 -10.55 7.90
CA THR A 187 -4.04 -9.42 8.23
C THR A 187 -3.14 -9.75 9.42
N GLY A 188 -2.07 -8.99 9.59
CA GLY A 188 -1.21 -9.08 10.76
C GLY A 188 -2.00 -8.92 12.06
N ARG A 189 -2.88 -7.91 12.12
CA ARG A 189 -3.77 -7.67 13.27
C ARG A 189 -4.70 -8.85 13.53
N ALA A 190 -5.30 -9.43 12.49
CA ALA A 190 -6.19 -10.57 12.62
C ALA A 190 -5.44 -11.80 13.16
N MET A 191 -4.25 -12.08 12.65
CA MET A 191 -3.41 -13.20 13.13
C MET A 191 -2.93 -12.99 14.56
N GLU A 192 -2.50 -11.78 14.91
CA GLU A 192 -2.07 -11.43 16.27
C GLU A 192 -3.19 -11.60 17.26
N GLN A 193 -4.40 -11.17 16.90
CA GLN A 193 -5.58 -11.37 17.74
C GLN A 193 -5.88 -12.87 17.94
N GLN A 194 -5.97 -13.64 16.82
CA GLN A 194 -6.27 -15.08 16.87
C GLN A 194 -5.28 -15.86 17.72
N MET A 195 -3.99 -15.58 17.57
CA MET A 195 -2.95 -16.28 18.33
C MET A 195 -2.90 -15.80 19.78
N SER A 196 -3.12 -14.52 20.05
CA SER A 196 -3.17 -13.98 21.43
C SER A 196 -4.32 -14.58 22.23
N GLU A 197 -5.51 -14.73 21.63
CA GLU A 197 -6.67 -15.40 22.23
C GLU A 197 -6.32 -16.86 22.61
N ARG A 198 -5.60 -17.56 21.70
CA ARG A 198 -5.20 -18.96 21.93
C ARG A 198 -4.12 -19.10 23.01
N LEU A 199 -3.18 -18.16 23.09
CA LEU A 199 -2.04 -18.22 24.02
C LEU A 199 -2.34 -17.58 25.39
N GLY A 200 -3.41 -16.79 25.49
CA GLY A 200 -3.73 -16.00 26.70
C GLY A 200 -2.73 -14.84 26.93
N ARG A 201 -1.92 -14.48 25.91
CA ARG A 201 -0.96 -13.36 25.96
C ARG A 201 -0.79 -12.72 24.59
N PRO A 202 -0.39 -11.43 24.51
CA PRO A 202 -0.06 -10.80 23.25
C PRO A 202 1.10 -11.50 22.51
N ILE A 203 1.03 -11.53 21.18
CA ILE A 203 2.07 -12.02 20.29
C ILE A 203 2.04 -11.22 18.98
N THR A 204 3.20 -10.91 18.43
CA THR A 204 3.30 -10.23 17.14
C THR A 204 3.52 -11.21 15.99
N VAL A 205 3.20 -10.79 14.74
CA VAL A 205 3.49 -11.59 13.53
C VAL A 205 4.97 -11.94 13.45
N ARG A 206 5.85 -11.00 13.77
CA ARG A 206 7.31 -11.25 13.80
C ARG A 206 7.69 -12.35 14.80
N GLU A 207 7.09 -12.36 15.97
CA GLU A 207 7.30 -13.40 16.97
C GLU A 207 6.72 -14.74 16.50
N MET A 208 5.51 -14.75 15.91
CA MET A 208 4.92 -15.96 15.32
C MET A 208 5.81 -16.56 14.22
N ALA A 209 6.35 -15.74 13.32
CA ALA A 209 7.25 -16.20 12.27
C ALA A 209 8.53 -16.83 12.85
N ARG A 210 9.11 -16.21 13.88
CA ARG A 210 10.28 -16.77 14.58
C ARG A 210 9.98 -18.09 15.26
N GLN A 211 8.83 -18.21 15.95
CA GLN A 211 8.42 -19.45 16.61
C GLN A 211 8.11 -20.55 15.59
N ALA A 212 7.43 -20.21 14.49
CA ALA A 212 7.16 -21.16 13.40
C ALA A 212 8.45 -21.68 12.75
N ALA A 213 9.46 -20.81 12.57
CA ALA A 213 10.78 -21.21 12.07
C ALA A 213 11.52 -22.12 13.08
N ALA A 214 11.26 -21.96 14.38
CA ALA A 214 11.80 -22.81 15.45
C ALA A 214 10.99 -24.10 15.66
N GLY A 215 9.94 -24.37 14.84
CA GLY A 215 9.17 -25.61 14.88
C GLY A 215 7.82 -25.52 15.59
N ASP A 216 7.38 -24.34 16.04
CA ASP A 216 6.03 -24.18 16.59
C ASP A 216 4.99 -24.40 15.50
N THR A 217 4.24 -25.51 15.66
CA THR A 217 3.23 -25.95 14.67
C THR A 217 1.98 -25.07 14.69
N ALA A 218 1.65 -24.44 15.82
CA ALA A 218 0.47 -23.58 15.92
C ALA A 218 0.68 -22.26 15.18
N CYS A 219 1.84 -21.63 15.40
CA CYS A 219 2.23 -20.42 14.68
C CYS A 219 2.36 -20.70 13.19
N ARG A 220 2.99 -21.81 12.80
CA ARG A 220 3.13 -22.21 11.40
C ARG A 220 1.77 -22.39 10.71
N LYS A 221 0.85 -23.15 11.32
CA LYS A 221 -0.49 -23.39 10.75
C LYS A 221 -1.29 -22.10 10.55
N LEU A 222 -1.17 -21.13 11.46
CA LEU A 222 -1.87 -19.86 11.30
C LEU A 222 -1.28 -19.03 10.15
N LEU A 223 0.05 -18.98 10.04
CA LEU A 223 0.71 -18.29 8.93
C LEU A 223 0.40 -18.95 7.57
N GLU A 224 0.41 -20.29 7.50
CA GLU A 224 0.02 -21.06 6.30
C GLU A 224 -1.45 -20.81 5.92
N ARG A 225 -2.36 -20.81 6.90
CA ARG A 225 -3.78 -20.48 6.66
C ARG A 225 -3.91 -19.08 6.05
N SER A 226 -3.23 -18.09 6.64
CA SER A 226 -3.25 -16.72 6.15
C SER A 226 -2.71 -16.62 4.71
N ALA A 227 -1.62 -17.33 4.41
CA ALA A 227 -1.04 -17.40 3.07
C ALA A 227 -1.98 -18.06 2.04
N ARG A 228 -2.67 -19.14 2.42
CA ARG A 228 -3.68 -19.80 1.57
C ARG A 228 -4.87 -18.86 1.29
N LEU A 229 -5.37 -18.15 2.29
CA LEU A 229 -6.47 -17.20 2.09
C LEU A 229 -6.07 -16.04 1.17
N MET A 230 -4.84 -15.53 1.31
CA MET A 230 -4.28 -14.53 0.40
C MET A 230 -4.20 -15.05 -1.03
N ALA A 231 -3.69 -16.27 -1.23
CA ALA A 231 -3.59 -16.90 -2.54
C ALA A 231 -4.97 -17.11 -3.18
N ARG A 232 -5.96 -17.51 -2.39
CA ARG A 232 -7.34 -17.70 -2.83
C ARG A 232 -8.00 -16.41 -3.31
N ALA A 233 -7.83 -15.32 -2.55
CA ALA A 233 -8.31 -13.99 -2.98
C ALA A 233 -7.59 -13.55 -4.26
N LEU A 234 -6.26 -13.75 -4.32
CA LEU A 234 -5.45 -13.39 -5.48
C LEU A 234 -5.88 -14.14 -6.74
N ALA A 235 -6.23 -15.43 -6.63
CA ALA A 235 -6.69 -16.23 -7.77
C ALA A 235 -7.87 -15.58 -8.52
N GLY A 236 -8.84 -15.03 -7.77
CA GLY A 236 -9.96 -14.29 -8.37
C GLY A 236 -9.52 -13.02 -9.10
N ALA A 237 -8.60 -12.26 -8.49
CA ALA A 237 -8.05 -11.06 -9.12
C ALA A 237 -7.24 -11.39 -10.39
N LEU A 238 -6.44 -12.47 -10.37
CA LEU A 238 -5.68 -12.94 -11.53
C LEU A 238 -6.59 -13.34 -12.70
N ALA A 239 -7.68 -14.05 -12.41
CA ALA A 239 -8.63 -14.45 -13.43
C ALA A 239 -9.34 -13.25 -14.10
N LEU A 240 -9.52 -12.15 -13.38
CA LEU A 240 -10.20 -10.94 -13.87
C LEU A 240 -9.24 -9.95 -14.53
N LEU A 241 -8.11 -9.67 -13.88
CA LEU A 241 -7.21 -8.58 -14.25
C LEU A 241 -6.06 -9.04 -15.16
N ASN A 242 -5.67 -10.31 -15.03
CA ASN A 242 -4.55 -10.93 -15.77
C ASN A 242 -3.30 -10.04 -15.83
N PRO A 243 -2.76 -9.57 -14.69
CA PRO A 243 -1.55 -8.75 -14.68
C PRO A 243 -0.34 -9.59 -15.08
N ASP A 244 0.71 -8.97 -15.59
CA ASP A 244 1.99 -9.64 -15.84
C ASP A 244 2.88 -9.70 -14.59
N CYS A 245 2.60 -8.87 -13.60
CA CYS A 245 3.31 -8.88 -12.31
C CYS A 245 2.36 -8.68 -11.12
N VAL A 246 2.59 -9.47 -10.06
CA VAL A 246 2.02 -9.24 -8.73
C VAL A 246 3.17 -8.99 -7.77
N VAL A 247 3.09 -7.92 -7.00
CA VAL A 247 4.05 -7.63 -5.94
C VAL A 247 3.35 -7.62 -4.58
N LEU A 248 3.87 -8.38 -3.64
CA LEU A 248 3.38 -8.43 -2.26
C LEU A 248 4.31 -7.60 -1.38
N GLY A 249 3.82 -6.48 -0.86
CA GLY A 249 4.50 -5.61 0.09
C GLY A 249 3.89 -5.68 1.49
N GLY A 250 4.39 -4.84 2.40
CA GLY A 250 3.92 -4.76 3.78
C GLY A 250 4.54 -5.81 4.72
N GLY A 251 4.43 -5.56 6.02
CA GLY A 251 5.19 -6.31 7.04
C GLY A 251 4.87 -7.79 7.15
N VAL A 252 3.65 -8.24 6.79
CA VAL A 252 3.26 -9.66 6.82
C VAL A 252 3.87 -10.42 5.63
N SER A 253 4.09 -9.76 4.50
CA SER A 253 4.71 -10.38 3.32
C SER A 253 6.09 -10.99 3.61
N HIS A 254 6.82 -10.48 4.60
CA HIS A 254 8.08 -11.06 5.08
C HIS A 254 7.95 -12.51 5.58
N CYS A 255 6.74 -12.95 5.95
CA CYS A 255 6.51 -14.34 6.36
C CYS A 255 6.35 -15.28 5.17
N LEU A 256 6.13 -14.75 3.94
CA LEU A 256 5.85 -15.58 2.77
C LEU A 256 6.93 -16.60 2.47
N PRO A 257 8.24 -16.32 2.56
CA PRO A 257 9.27 -17.35 2.32
C PRO A 257 9.14 -18.58 3.23
N LEU A 258 8.66 -18.38 4.46
CA LEU A 258 8.44 -19.46 5.43
C LEU A 258 7.25 -20.37 5.07
N VAL A 259 6.25 -19.81 4.39
CA VAL A 259 4.97 -20.45 4.07
C VAL A 259 4.70 -20.50 2.56
N ARG A 260 5.73 -20.25 1.75
CA ARG A 260 5.64 -20.13 0.29
C ARG A 260 4.97 -21.34 -0.37
N ALA A 261 5.30 -22.56 0.07
CA ALA A 261 4.70 -23.77 -0.48
C ALA A 261 3.17 -23.79 -0.31
N ALA A 262 2.66 -23.36 0.86
CA ALA A 262 1.22 -23.33 1.10
C ALA A 262 0.52 -22.25 0.24
N PHE A 263 1.19 -21.11 0.02
CA PHE A 263 0.69 -20.05 -0.86
C PHE A 263 0.63 -20.54 -2.32
N ASP A 264 1.74 -21.09 -2.83
CA ASP A 264 1.86 -21.52 -4.24
C ASP A 264 0.88 -22.66 -4.57
N GLU A 265 0.77 -23.67 -3.69
CA GLU A 265 -0.18 -24.77 -3.84
C GLU A 265 -1.62 -24.27 -3.95
N GLU A 266 -2.03 -23.36 -3.08
CA GLU A 266 -3.37 -22.78 -3.09
C GLU A 266 -3.61 -21.90 -4.33
N LEU A 267 -2.61 -21.11 -4.72
CA LEU A 267 -2.68 -20.27 -5.92
C LEU A 267 -2.82 -21.12 -7.18
N GLU A 268 -2.03 -22.20 -7.30
CA GLU A 268 -2.11 -23.13 -8.42
C GLU A 268 -3.45 -23.84 -8.51
N MET A 269 -4.00 -24.26 -7.37
CA MET A 269 -5.28 -24.96 -7.30
C MET A 269 -6.44 -24.10 -7.78
N HIS A 270 -6.41 -22.78 -7.51
CA HIS A 270 -7.54 -21.89 -7.74
C HIS A 270 -7.36 -20.92 -8.91
N THR A 271 -6.18 -20.86 -9.54
CA THR A 271 -5.91 -19.95 -10.66
C THR A 271 -5.87 -20.72 -11.98
N PRO A 272 -6.67 -20.33 -12.99
CA PRO A 272 -6.61 -20.93 -14.32
C PRO A 272 -5.20 -20.87 -14.92
N LEU A 273 -4.80 -21.92 -15.65
CA LEU A 273 -3.46 -22.00 -16.25
C LEU A 273 -3.13 -20.79 -17.13
N PHE A 274 -4.09 -20.32 -17.92
CA PHE A 274 -3.90 -19.15 -18.80
C PHE A 274 -3.63 -17.85 -18.01
N ALA A 275 -4.15 -17.71 -16.80
CA ALA A 275 -3.92 -16.54 -15.94
C ALA A 275 -2.61 -16.63 -15.14
N ARG A 276 -1.94 -17.78 -15.16
CA ARG A 276 -0.61 -17.98 -14.54
C ARG A 276 0.54 -17.92 -15.56
N GLN A 277 0.22 -18.03 -16.84
CA GLN A 277 1.22 -18.08 -17.90
C GLN A 277 1.88 -16.69 -18.07
N GLY A 278 3.17 -16.62 -17.82
CA GLY A 278 3.92 -15.36 -17.87
C GLY A 278 3.79 -14.47 -16.62
N LEU A 279 3.01 -14.90 -15.61
CA LEU A 279 2.84 -14.17 -14.36
C LEU A 279 4.10 -14.26 -13.49
N THR A 280 4.56 -13.11 -13.00
CA THR A 280 5.55 -13.02 -11.92
C THR A 280 4.87 -12.69 -10.61
N VAL A 281 5.13 -13.47 -9.54
CA VAL A 281 4.69 -13.16 -8.16
C VAL A 281 5.93 -12.97 -7.30
N ALA A 282 6.18 -11.72 -6.91
CA ALA A 282 7.38 -11.29 -6.19
C ALA A 282 7.04 -10.63 -4.84
N LEU A 283 8.04 -10.53 -3.97
CA LEU A 283 8.00 -9.66 -2.80
C LEU A 283 8.54 -8.29 -3.18
N SER A 284 7.98 -7.23 -2.60
CA SER A 284 8.49 -5.87 -2.78
C SER A 284 9.97 -5.78 -2.34
N ASP A 285 10.77 -5.07 -3.11
CA ASP A 285 12.15 -4.72 -2.72
C ASP A 285 12.17 -3.67 -1.59
N PHE A 286 11.01 -3.05 -1.30
CA PHE A 286 10.87 -1.95 -0.34
C PHE A 286 9.86 -2.26 0.77
N PRO A 287 9.99 -3.38 1.50
CA PRO A 287 8.93 -3.87 2.39
C PRO A 287 8.50 -2.90 3.49
N ASP A 288 9.42 -2.03 3.93
CA ASP A 288 9.16 -1.04 4.98
C ASP A 288 9.05 0.41 4.46
N SER A 289 9.49 0.69 3.22
CA SER A 289 9.61 2.04 2.65
C SER A 289 8.82 2.27 1.36
N ALA A 290 8.15 1.25 0.80
CA ALA A 290 7.38 1.38 -0.44
C ALA A 290 6.40 2.55 -0.41
N GLY A 291 5.65 2.72 0.69
CA GLY A 291 4.70 3.83 0.85
C GLY A 291 5.36 5.20 0.73
N VAL A 292 6.52 5.39 1.38
CA VAL A 292 7.27 6.66 1.32
C VAL A 292 7.89 6.90 -0.06
N LEU A 293 8.56 5.88 -0.61
CA LEU A 293 9.21 5.97 -1.93
C LEU A 293 8.17 6.28 -3.01
N GLY A 294 7.10 5.51 -3.03
CA GLY A 294 6.04 5.68 -4.00
C GLY A 294 5.26 6.98 -3.82
N ALA A 295 5.00 7.41 -2.57
CA ALA A 295 4.43 8.72 -2.31
C ALA A 295 5.31 9.82 -2.92
N ALA A 296 6.63 9.79 -2.72
CA ALA A 296 7.55 10.75 -3.33
C ALA A 296 7.51 10.74 -4.87
N MET A 297 7.06 9.64 -5.48
CA MET A 297 6.90 9.51 -6.93
C MET A 297 5.59 10.10 -7.46
N LEU A 298 4.54 10.19 -6.66
CA LEU A 298 3.22 10.69 -7.08
C LEU A 298 3.27 12.01 -7.88
N PRO A 299 3.99 13.07 -7.45
CA PRO A 299 4.03 14.32 -8.20
C PRO A 299 4.67 14.20 -9.59
N ARG A 300 5.64 13.31 -9.76
CA ARG A 300 6.25 13.04 -11.06
C ARG A 300 5.33 12.20 -11.93
N HIS A 301 4.75 11.14 -11.37
CA HIS A 301 3.83 10.26 -12.08
C HIS A 301 2.64 11.02 -12.66
N GLN A 302 2.03 11.91 -11.88
CA GLN A 302 0.94 12.77 -12.35
C GLN A 302 1.38 13.68 -13.51
N ARG A 303 2.54 14.32 -13.42
CA ARG A 303 3.06 15.16 -14.52
C ARG A 303 3.32 14.38 -15.80
N ASP A 304 3.85 13.15 -15.68
CA ASP A 304 4.11 12.28 -16.82
C ASP A 304 2.78 11.91 -17.52
N GLU A 305 1.73 11.57 -16.75
CA GLU A 305 0.38 11.28 -17.28
C GLU A 305 -0.27 12.50 -17.96
N GLU A 306 -0.20 13.68 -17.36
CA GLU A 306 -0.73 14.93 -17.92
C GLU A 306 -0.02 15.30 -19.25
N SER A 307 1.29 15.11 -19.32
CA SER A 307 2.11 15.38 -20.51
C SER A 307 1.76 14.46 -21.67
N GLU A 308 1.55 13.17 -21.40
CA GLU A 308 1.14 12.20 -22.42
C GLU A 308 -0.30 12.43 -22.91
N HIS A 309 -1.21 12.80 -21.97
CA HIS A 309 -2.59 13.14 -22.35
C HIS A 309 -2.65 14.37 -23.26
N ALA A 310 -1.84 15.39 -23.00
CA ALA A 310 -1.72 16.58 -23.83
C ALA A 310 -1.10 16.30 -25.22
N ALA A 311 -0.29 15.25 -25.34
CA ALA A 311 0.33 14.85 -26.59
C ALA A 311 -0.56 13.96 -27.49
N MET A 312 -1.69 13.44 -26.97
CA MET A 312 -2.64 12.69 -27.79
C MET A 312 -3.38 13.62 -28.76
N PRO A 313 -3.48 13.28 -30.06
CA PRO A 313 -4.27 14.06 -31.00
C PRO A 313 -5.72 14.12 -30.53
N THR A 314 -6.29 15.31 -30.42
CA THR A 314 -7.73 15.47 -30.21
C THR A 314 -8.44 14.87 -31.42
N ASP A 315 -9.08 13.72 -31.23
CA ASP A 315 -9.84 13.07 -32.32
C ASP A 315 -10.98 14.02 -32.74
N SER A 316 -10.81 14.66 -33.91
CA SER A 316 -11.77 15.59 -34.50
C SER A 316 -12.94 14.83 -35.14
N ARG A 317 -13.60 13.96 -34.37
CA ARG A 317 -14.85 13.32 -34.77
C ARG A 317 -16.02 13.86 -33.95
N GLN A 318 -16.35 15.12 -34.22
CA GLN A 318 -17.69 15.65 -34.04
C GLN A 318 -18.10 16.33 -35.35
N SER A 319 -18.70 15.58 -36.24
CA SER A 319 -19.54 16.09 -37.32
C SER A 319 -20.63 15.06 -37.59
#